data_bc86cfe32f4cc2f6ef0082ba775d1eb8
#
_entry.id   bc86cfe32f4cc2f6ef0082ba775d1eb8
#
_cell.length_a   1.000
_cell.length_b   1.000
_cell.length_c   1.000
_cell.angle_alpha   90.00
_cell.angle_beta   90.00
_cell.angle_gamma   90.00
#
_symmetry.space_group_name_H-M   'P 1'
#
loop_
_entity.id
_entity.type
_entity.pdbx_description
1 polymer ?
#
loop_
_entity_poly.entity_id
_entity_poly.type
_entity_poly.pdbx_seq_one_letter_code
_entity_poly.pdbx_strand_id
1 'polypeptide(L)'
;MTAGLGMCALAPDRLMGQTQKSGEAGFQFSVMIWALNSRGSFEENLQRVAQAGYRHVELVGEFKKWSEADWKRILARMQTLGITVDATAGMSHGFADPSGGDAFLAELKGLIPTMQRLQCRQIILVSGKRIESASPGSQHQASIEALKRSVEMLSAAGIVAVIEPIDRLENPPIYLDGVTEAFEIVRAVGSPNVKVLYDFYHEQRTHGNLIEKLEKNIDEVGLVHIADVPGRHEPGSGEVNYLNIYRKLAQLKYNGVIAMEFYPIGDVVETLRRAREEAMRA
;
A
#
# COMPACT_ATOMS: atom_id res chain seq x y z
N MET A 1 -2.27 -69.46 9.64
CA MET A 1 -2.53 -68.35 10.58
C MET A 1 -1.76 -67.16 10.08
N THR A 2 -2.41 -66.29 9.32
CA THR A 2 -1.83 -65.06 8.75
C THR A 2 -2.61 -63.86 9.31
N ALA A 3 -1.94 -63.06 10.13
CA ALA A 3 -2.48 -61.84 10.71
C ALA A 3 -2.35 -60.71 9.72
N GLY A 4 -3.47 -60.10 9.30
CA GLY A 4 -3.52 -58.92 8.49
C GLY A 4 -3.43 -57.66 9.35
N LEU A 5 -2.45 -56.79 9.02
CA LEU A 5 -2.31 -55.42 9.57
C LEU A 5 -3.21 -54.49 8.75
N GLY A 6 -4.24 -53.95 9.41
CA GLY A 6 -5.06 -52.89 8.87
C GLY A 6 -4.35 -51.53 8.97
N MET A 7 -4.10 -50.92 7.83
CA MET A 7 -3.67 -49.49 7.74
C MET A 7 -4.89 -48.60 7.82
N CYS A 8 -5.02 -47.82 8.92
CA CYS A 8 -5.95 -46.69 9.02
C CYS A 8 -5.41 -45.52 8.21
N ALA A 9 -6.03 -45.20 7.11
CA ALA A 9 -5.80 -43.99 6.35
C ALA A 9 -6.54 -42.82 7.02
N LEU A 10 -5.82 -41.85 7.58
CA LEU A 10 -6.35 -40.57 8.01
C LEU A 10 -6.64 -39.73 6.77
N ALA A 11 -7.90 -39.39 6.57
CA ALA A 11 -8.33 -38.47 5.55
C ALA A 11 -7.91 -37.02 5.93
N PRO A 12 -7.45 -36.17 5.00
CA PRO A 12 -7.16 -34.80 5.31
C PRO A 12 -8.45 -34.01 5.50
N ASP A 13 -8.55 -33.32 6.63
CA ASP A 13 -9.59 -32.34 6.92
C ASP A 13 -9.67 -31.30 5.78
N ARG A 14 -10.80 -31.30 5.12
CA ARG A 14 -11.19 -30.22 4.18
C ARG A 14 -11.45 -28.97 5.01
N LEU A 15 -10.55 -28.00 4.96
CA LEU A 15 -10.85 -26.60 5.26
C LEU A 15 -12.05 -26.19 4.41
N MET A 16 -13.18 -26.01 5.06
CA MET A 16 -14.40 -25.46 4.44
C MET A 16 -14.09 -24.04 3.98
N GLY A 17 -13.94 -23.86 2.68
CA GLY A 17 -13.94 -22.55 2.06
C GLY A 17 -15.25 -21.84 2.38
N GLN A 18 -15.15 -20.67 2.98
CA GLN A 18 -16.27 -19.76 3.06
C GLN A 18 -16.72 -19.44 1.63
N THR A 19 -17.92 -19.84 1.27
CA THR A 19 -18.58 -19.44 0.03
C THR A 19 -18.78 -17.94 0.07
N GLN A 20 -17.97 -17.18 -0.67
CA GLN A 20 -18.24 -15.79 -0.98
C GLN A 20 -19.61 -15.70 -1.65
N LYS A 21 -20.51 -14.91 -1.05
CA LYS A 21 -21.76 -14.53 -1.69
C LYS A 21 -21.41 -13.77 -2.97
N SER A 22 -21.91 -14.26 -4.10
CA SER A 22 -21.83 -13.59 -5.39
C SER A 22 -22.50 -12.21 -5.30
N GLY A 23 -21.68 -11.13 -5.29
CA GLY A 23 -22.18 -9.75 -5.29
C GLY A 23 -21.36 -8.75 -4.47
N GLU A 24 -20.45 -9.19 -3.60
CA GLU A 24 -19.57 -8.26 -2.87
C GLU A 24 -18.22 -8.16 -3.59
N ALA A 25 -17.80 -6.94 -3.91
CA ALA A 25 -16.46 -6.69 -4.40
C ALA A 25 -15.46 -7.22 -3.36
N GLY A 26 -14.57 -8.14 -3.76
CA GLY A 26 -13.63 -8.82 -2.86
C GLY A 26 -12.46 -7.95 -2.43
N PHE A 27 -12.68 -6.64 -2.22
CA PHE A 27 -11.64 -5.69 -1.82
C PHE A 27 -11.10 -5.99 -0.42
N GLN A 28 -9.80 -5.85 -0.25
CA GLN A 28 -9.15 -5.75 1.03
C GLN A 28 -8.97 -4.27 1.38
N PHE A 29 -9.17 -3.93 2.65
CA PHE A 29 -9.11 -2.53 3.08
C PHE A 29 -8.06 -2.33 4.15
N SER A 30 -7.29 -1.26 4.02
CA SER A 30 -6.27 -0.80 4.95
C SER A 30 -6.52 0.64 5.38
N VAL A 31 -5.80 1.06 6.43
CA VAL A 31 -5.76 2.45 6.87
C VAL A 31 -4.31 2.88 7.04
N MET A 32 -3.93 3.94 6.38
CA MET A 32 -2.65 4.60 6.60
C MET A 32 -2.68 5.30 7.97
N ILE A 33 -1.97 4.72 8.95
CA ILE A 33 -2.16 5.07 10.36
C ILE A 33 -1.73 6.50 10.69
N TRP A 34 -0.72 7.05 9.98
CA TRP A 34 -0.24 8.40 10.25
C TRP A 34 -1.33 9.48 10.02
N ALA A 35 -2.28 9.23 9.13
CA ALA A 35 -3.41 10.14 8.88
C ALA A 35 -4.28 10.35 10.12
N LEU A 36 -4.18 9.45 11.10
CA LEU A 36 -4.90 9.54 12.37
C LEU A 36 -4.07 10.09 13.54
N ASN A 37 -2.80 10.48 13.32
CA ASN A 37 -1.89 10.89 14.39
C ASN A 37 -2.41 12.07 15.23
N SER A 38 -3.16 13.00 14.63
CA SER A 38 -3.79 14.11 15.35
C SER A 38 -4.98 13.70 16.23
N ARG A 39 -5.43 12.45 16.13
CA ARG A 39 -6.66 11.95 16.80
C ARG A 39 -6.37 11.15 18.07
N GLY A 40 -5.11 10.77 18.31
CA GLY A 40 -4.73 10.01 19.51
C GLY A 40 -3.40 9.30 19.35
N SER A 41 -3.05 8.49 20.34
CA SER A 41 -1.86 7.65 20.30
C SER A 41 -1.97 6.57 19.23
N PHE A 42 -0.83 6.00 18.86
CA PHE A 42 -0.75 4.90 17.89
C PHE A 42 -1.67 3.73 18.27
N GLU A 43 -1.67 3.31 19.53
CA GLU A 43 -2.47 2.17 19.99
C GLU A 43 -3.97 2.47 20.05
N GLU A 44 -4.35 3.72 20.40
CA GLU A 44 -5.75 4.16 20.30
C GLU A 44 -6.23 4.17 18.85
N ASN A 45 -5.37 4.59 17.92
CA ASN A 45 -5.70 4.57 16.50
C ASN A 45 -5.82 3.14 15.95
N LEU A 46 -4.95 2.19 16.36
CA LEU A 46 -5.15 0.76 16.06
C LEU A 46 -6.51 0.25 16.56
N GLN A 47 -6.91 0.63 17.77
CA GLN A 47 -8.21 0.25 18.32
C GLN A 47 -9.37 0.81 17.48
N ARG A 48 -9.31 2.09 17.05
CA ARG A 48 -10.32 2.73 16.20
C ARG A 48 -10.43 2.05 14.83
N VAL A 49 -9.30 1.73 14.21
CA VAL A 49 -9.22 1.00 12.95
C VAL A 49 -9.91 -0.37 13.06
N ALA A 50 -9.62 -1.13 14.12
CA ALA A 50 -10.27 -2.42 14.38
C ALA A 50 -11.79 -2.27 14.61
N GLN A 51 -12.22 -1.25 15.38
CA GLN A 51 -13.63 -0.95 15.64
C GLN A 51 -14.40 -0.54 14.36
N ALA A 52 -13.72 0.11 13.41
CA ALA A 52 -14.27 0.44 12.10
C ALA A 52 -14.36 -0.78 11.15
N GLY A 53 -13.85 -1.94 11.58
CA GLY A 53 -13.95 -3.20 10.83
C GLY A 53 -12.80 -3.46 9.84
N TYR A 54 -11.71 -2.69 9.93
CA TYR A 54 -10.49 -2.94 9.15
C TYR A 54 -9.62 -4.01 9.81
N ARG A 55 -8.81 -4.67 8.98
CA ARG A 55 -7.88 -5.72 9.41
C ARG A 55 -6.43 -5.43 9.02
N HIS A 56 -6.20 -4.37 8.24
CA HIS A 56 -4.89 -3.98 7.78
C HIS A 56 -4.60 -2.52 8.09
N VAL A 57 -3.34 -2.22 8.33
CA VAL A 57 -2.81 -0.86 8.49
C VAL A 57 -1.52 -0.70 7.72
N GLU A 58 -1.23 0.52 7.31
CA GLU A 58 0.03 0.91 6.72
C GLU A 58 0.84 1.78 7.68
N LEU A 59 2.17 1.58 7.70
CA LEU A 59 3.08 2.27 8.61
C LEU A 59 4.10 3.10 7.83
N VAL A 60 4.32 4.36 8.26
CA VAL A 60 5.31 5.28 7.67
C VAL A 60 6.47 5.51 8.64
N GLY A 61 7.19 4.43 8.97
CA GLY A 61 8.39 4.52 9.80
C GLY A 61 8.14 4.68 11.29
N GLU A 62 6.92 4.52 11.81
CA GLU A 62 6.61 4.55 13.24
C GLU A 62 7.50 3.56 14.02
N PHE A 63 7.72 2.40 13.44
CA PHE A 63 8.55 1.32 13.98
C PHE A 63 10.03 1.70 14.20
N LYS A 64 10.53 2.73 13.53
CA LYS A 64 11.94 3.18 13.67
C LYS A 64 12.27 3.68 15.08
N LYS A 65 11.25 4.09 15.84
CA LYS A 65 11.38 4.62 17.19
C LYS A 65 11.03 3.60 18.29
N TRP A 66 10.60 2.39 17.91
CA TRP A 66 10.16 1.40 18.87
C TRP A 66 11.35 0.71 19.56
N SER A 67 11.35 0.74 20.90
CA SER A 67 12.21 -0.12 21.72
C SER A 67 11.77 -1.58 21.59
N GLU A 68 12.57 -2.53 22.05
CA GLU A 68 12.17 -3.95 22.07
C GLU A 68 10.90 -4.19 22.91
N ALA A 69 10.70 -3.42 23.97
CA ALA A 69 9.49 -3.46 24.77
C ALA A 69 8.26 -2.98 23.97
N ASP A 70 8.42 -1.89 23.17
CA ASP A 70 7.37 -1.39 22.30
C ASP A 70 7.03 -2.40 21.19
N TRP A 71 8.03 -2.98 20.55
CA TRP A 71 7.84 -4.03 19.56
C TRP A 71 6.97 -5.17 20.12
N LYS A 72 7.34 -5.71 21.28
CA LYS A 72 6.58 -6.79 21.91
C LYS A 72 5.14 -6.38 22.23
N ARG A 73 4.96 -5.21 22.83
CA ARG A 73 3.66 -4.67 23.24
C ARG A 73 2.74 -4.40 22.04
N ILE A 74 3.28 -3.72 21.02
CA ILE A 74 2.50 -3.32 19.83
C ILE A 74 2.11 -4.54 19.00
N LEU A 75 3.02 -5.48 18.74
CA LEU A 75 2.70 -6.71 18.01
C LEU A 75 1.64 -7.55 18.75
N ALA A 76 1.73 -7.67 20.07
CA ALA A 76 0.71 -8.35 20.88
C ALA A 76 -0.65 -7.61 20.79
N ARG A 77 -0.64 -6.28 20.79
CA ARG A 77 -1.85 -5.47 20.61
C ARG A 77 -2.48 -5.68 19.26
N MET A 78 -1.70 -5.63 18.20
CA MET A 78 -2.16 -5.89 16.82
C MET A 78 -2.77 -7.29 16.70
N GLN A 79 -2.09 -8.30 17.25
CA GLN A 79 -2.61 -9.67 17.29
C GLN A 79 -3.97 -9.76 18.01
N THR A 80 -4.12 -9.11 19.16
CA THR A 80 -5.37 -9.08 19.93
C THR A 80 -6.51 -8.42 19.14
N LEU A 81 -6.20 -7.39 18.35
CA LEU A 81 -7.15 -6.67 17.51
C LEU A 81 -7.42 -7.36 16.16
N GLY A 82 -6.65 -8.38 15.80
CA GLY A 82 -6.70 -9.03 14.51
C GLY A 82 -6.25 -8.09 13.37
N ILE A 83 -5.29 -7.20 13.63
CA ILE A 83 -4.72 -6.26 12.67
C ILE A 83 -3.36 -6.77 12.20
N THR A 84 -3.08 -6.65 10.92
CA THR A 84 -1.78 -6.89 10.27
C THR A 84 -1.27 -5.64 9.56
N VAL A 85 0.01 -5.60 9.23
CA VAL A 85 0.61 -4.54 8.40
C VAL A 85 0.66 -5.05 6.97
N ASP A 86 -0.01 -4.37 6.05
CA ASP A 86 0.02 -4.72 4.63
C ASP A 86 1.10 -3.97 3.86
N ALA A 87 1.35 -2.70 4.17
CA ALA A 87 2.43 -1.93 3.57
C ALA A 87 3.22 -1.11 4.59
N THR A 88 4.50 -0.85 4.28
CA THR A 88 5.34 0.08 5.03
C THR A 88 5.93 1.13 4.10
N ALA A 89 6.27 2.29 4.66
CA ALA A 89 6.98 3.36 3.98
C ALA A 89 8.06 3.97 4.90
N GLY A 90 8.66 5.07 4.49
CA GLY A 90 9.51 5.88 5.35
C GLY A 90 11.00 5.72 5.08
N MET A 91 11.40 5.31 3.86
CA MET A 91 12.78 5.41 3.42
C MET A 91 13.20 6.87 3.25
N SER A 92 14.46 7.16 3.53
CA SER A 92 15.05 8.49 3.40
C SER A 92 15.62 8.75 2.01
N HIS A 93 16.08 7.69 1.33
CA HIS A 93 16.63 7.75 -0.01
C HIS A 93 15.58 7.38 -1.05
N GLY A 94 15.38 8.28 -2.03
CA GLY A 94 14.52 8.01 -3.18
C GLY A 94 15.26 7.23 -4.27
N PHE A 95 14.50 6.57 -5.13
CA PHE A 95 15.06 5.74 -6.22
C PHE A 95 15.46 6.53 -7.47
N ALA A 96 15.10 7.83 -7.58
CA ALA A 96 15.32 8.64 -8.78
C ALA A 96 16.59 9.49 -8.76
N ASP A 97 17.47 9.34 -7.78
CA ASP A 97 18.74 10.04 -7.72
C ASP A 97 19.80 9.29 -8.52
N PRO A 98 20.34 9.85 -9.63
CA PRO A 98 21.37 9.20 -10.43
C PRO A 98 22.65 8.87 -9.64
N SER A 99 22.93 9.60 -8.56
CA SER A 99 24.08 9.37 -7.67
C SER A 99 23.73 8.56 -6.43
N GLY A 100 22.44 8.39 -6.13
CA GLY A 100 21.93 7.84 -4.86
C GLY A 100 21.59 6.36 -4.87
N GLY A 101 21.73 5.67 -6.01
CA GLY A 101 21.25 4.29 -6.17
C GLY A 101 21.82 3.30 -5.15
N ASP A 102 23.09 3.40 -4.79
CA ASP A 102 23.69 2.52 -3.78
C ASP A 102 23.17 2.78 -2.38
N ALA A 103 22.95 4.05 -2.00
CA ALA A 103 22.38 4.43 -0.71
C ALA A 103 20.91 3.97 -0.61
N PHE A 104 20.12 4.13 -1.66
CA PHE A 104 18.77 3.60 -1.77
C PHE A 104 18.72 2.09 -1.54
N LEU A 105 19.56 1.33 -2.25
CA LEU A 105 19.61 -0.13 -2.13
C LEU A 105 20.07 -0.59 -0.75
N ALA A 106 21.04 0.10 -0.16
CA ALA A 106 21.54 -0.20 1.19
C ALA A 106 20.44 0.01 2.25
N GLU A 107 19.68 1.12 2.15
CA GLU A 107 18.56 1.39 3.06
C GLU A 107 17.43 0.37 2.88
N LEU A 108 17.05 0.06 1.63
CA LEU A 108 16.04 -0.95 1.33
C LEU A 108 16.41 -2.32 1.91
N LYS A 109 17.67 -2.75 1.70
CA LYS A 109 18.18 -4.01 2.27
C LYS A 109 18.12 -4.00 3.79
N GLY A 110 18.47 -2.89 4.43
CA GLY A 110 18.42 -2.73 5.87
C GLY A 110 16.99 -2.79 6.46
N LEU A 111 15.98 -2.46 5.65
CA LEU A 111 14.59 -2.47 6.09
C LEU A 111 13.93 -3.86 6.02
N ILE A 112 14.42 -4.77 5.17
CA ILE A 112 13.85 -6.12 4.98
C ILE A 112 13.65 -6.88 6.31
N PRO A 113 14.61 -6.95 7.25
CA PRO A 113 14.39 -7.64 8.53
C PRO A 113 13.23 -7.06 9.34
N THR A 114 13.05 -5.75 9.30
CA THR A 114 11.92 -5.07 9.95
C THR A 114 10.59 -5.46 9.30
N MET A 115 10.53 -5.47 7.99
CA MET A 115 9.34 -5.91 7.26
C MET A 115 8.98 -7.37 7.56
N GLN A 116 9.99 -8.25 7.65
CA GLN A 116 9.79 -9.64 8.04
C GLN A 116 9.24 -9.75 9.48
N ARG A 117 9.75 -8.93 10.40
CA ARG A 117 9.24 -8.87 11.79
C ARG A 117 7.78 -8.39 11.85
N LEU A 118 7.39 -7.46 10.98
CA LEU A 118 6.02 -6.98 10.82
C LEU A 118 5.14 -7.94 10.02
N GLN A 119 5.71 -8.98 9.40
CA GLN A 119 5.05 -9.85 8.42
C GLN A 119 4.47 -9.07 7.23
N CYS A 120 5.04 -7.91 6.93
CA CYS A 120 4.64 -7.00 5.87
C CYS A 120 5.30 -7.40 4.54
N ARG A 121 4.53 -7.42 3.47
CA ARG A 121 5.01 -7.86 2.15
C ARG A 121 4.99 -6.76 1.09
N GLN A 122 4.61 -5.54 1.45
CA GLN A 122 4.67 -4.40 0.54
C GLN A 122 5.47 -3.25 1.13
N ILE A 123 6.24 -2.57 0.27
CA ILE A 123 6.95 -1.35 0.64
C ILE A 123 6.60 -0.23 -0.34
N ILE A 124 6.15 0.90 0.20
CA ILE A 124 5.89 2.12 -0.56
C ILE A 124 7.21 2.86 -0.72
N LEU A 125 7.57 3.13 -1.97
CA LEU A 125 8.79 3.83 -2.34
C LEU A 125 8.46 5.15 -3.02
N VAL A 126 9.07 6.23 -2.55
CA VAL A 126 8.99 7.55 -3.18
C VAL A 126 10.23 7.85 -4.00
N SER A 127 10.07 8.63 -5.07
CA SER A 127 11.15 8.91 -6.01
C SER A 127 12.31 9.72 -5.41
N GLY A 128 12.05 10.49 -4.36
CA GLY A 128 12.97 11.52 -3.90
C GLY A 128 12.80 12.84 -4.66
N LYS A 129 13.74 13.75 -4.49
CA LYS A 129 13.66 15.13 -5.02
C LYS A 129 14.00 15.20 -6.49
N ARG A 130 13.36 16.11 -7.19
CA ARG A 130 13.80 16.57 -8.51
C ARG A 130 15.15 17.28 -8.38
N ILE A 131 16.08 16.92 -9.25
CA ILE A 131 17.44 17.47 -9.31
C ILE A 131 17.49 18.40 -10.52
N GLU A 132 17.52 19.70 -10.28
CA GLU A 132 17.46 20.71 -11.35
C GLU A 132 18.69 20.67 -12.29
N SER A 133 19.85 20.29 -11.76
CA SER A 133 21.07 20.13 -12.54
C SER A 133 21.17 18.80 -13.32
N ALA A 134 20.21 17.90 -13.13
CA ALA A 134 20.18 16.62 -13.84
C ALA A 134 19.81 16.83 -15.32
N SER A 135 20.45 16.07 -16.21
CA SER A 135 20.09 16.09 -17.62
C SER A 135 18.68 15.53 -17.85
N PRO A 136 17.96 15.98 -18.89
CA PRO A 136 16.65 15.43 -19.22
C PRO A 136 16.66 13.90 -19.30
N GLY A 137 15.72 13.24 -18.65
CA GLY A 137 15.60 11.79 -18.63
C GLY A 137 16.57 11.04 -17.71
N SER A 138 17.57 11.71 -17.10
CA SER A 138 18.54 11.01 -16.23
C SER A 138 17.91 10.46 -14.96
N GLN A 139 16.95 11.17 -14.37
CA GLN A 139 16.22 10.69 -13.19
C GLN A 139 15.24 9.55 -13.53
N HIS A 140 14.63 9.60 -14.71
CA HIS A 140 13.82 8.49 -15.22
C HIS A 140 14.68 7.22 -15.37
N GLN A 141 15.82 7.33 -16.03
CA GLN A 141 16.74 6.21 -16.21
C GLN A 141 17.29 5.69 -14.88
N ALA A 142 17.68 6.60 -13.97
CA ALA A 142 18.12 6.23 -12.61
C ALA A 142 17.04 5.47 -11.83
N SER A 143 15.78 5.88 -11.97
CA SER A 143 14.63 5.17 -11.36
C SER A 143 14.54 3.73 -11.85
N ILE A 144 14.62 3.53 -13.17
CA ILE A 144 14.59 2.19 -13.76
C ILE A 144 15.75 1.34 -13.27
N GLU A 145 16.97 1.89 -13.27
CA GLU A 145 18.18 1.17 -12.86
C GLU A 145 18.16 0.80 -11.37
N ALA A 146 17.84 1.74 -10.49
CA ALA A 146 17.76 1.49 -9.05
C ALA A 146 16.72 0.42 -8.71
N LEU A 147 15.53 0.51 -9.32
CA LEU A 147 14.45 -0.46 -9.13
C LEU A 147 14.81 -1.83 -9.73
N LYS A 148 15.42 -1.91 -10.91
CA LYS A 148 15.91 -3.19 -11.46
C LYS A 148 16.91 -3.87 -10.52
N ARG A 149 17.86 -3.12 -9.97
CA ARG A 149 18.84 -3.63 -9.02
C ARG A 149 18.23 -4.13 -7.71
N SER A 150 17.04 -3.64 -7.33
CA SER A 150 16.34 -4.08 -6.13
C SER A 150 15.55 -5.40 -6.30
N VAL A 151 15.26 -5.81 -7.54
CA VAL A 151 14.34 -6.93 -7.84
C VAL A 151 14.76 -8.24 -7.18
N GLU A 152 16.05 -8.59 -7.27
CA GLU A 152 16.53 -9.86 -6.70
C GLU A 152 16.31 -9.93 -5.19
N MET A 153 16.66 -8.86 -4.44
CA MET A 153 16.48 -8.83 -2.98
C MET A 153 14.99 -8.79 -2.58
N LEU A 154 14.16 -8.08 -3.34
CA LEU A 154 12.72 -8.02 -3.11
C LEU A 154 12.08 -9.40 -3.33
N SER A 155 12.41 -10.04 -4.44
CA SER A 155 11.92 -11.38 -4.78
C SER A 155 12.34 -12.42 -3.74
N ALA A 156 13.62 -12.42 -3.35
CA ALA A 156 14.13 -13.34 -2.33
C ALA A 156 13.45 -13.15 -0.96
N ALA A 157 13.03 -11.92 -0.65
CA ALA A 157 12.31 -11.60 0.60
C ALA A 157 10.78 -11.79 0.50
N GLY A 158 10.24 -12.05 -0.71
CA GLY A 158 8.79 -12.13 -0.96
C GLY A 158 8.09 -10.78 -0.78
N ILE A 159 8.78 -9.68 -1.13
CA ILE A 159 8.31 -8.31 -0.99
C ILE A 159 7.99 -7.72 -2.37
N VAL A 160 6.92 -6.94 -2.45
CA VAL A 160 6.57 -6.10 -3.60
C VAL A 160 6.82 -4.64 -3.23
N ALA A 161 7.61 -3.96 -4.04
CA ALA A 161 7.75 -2.51 -3.97
C ALA A 161 6.63 -1.85 -4.80
N VAL A 162 5.96 -0.88 -4.22
CA VAL A 162 4.98 -0.04 -4.93
C VAL A 162 5.53 1.39 -4.97
N ILE A 163 5.76 1.92 -6.18
CA ILE A 163 6.25 3.29 -6.35
C ILE A 163 5.09 4.25 -6.35
N GLU A 164 5.21 5.32 -5.58
CA GLU A 164 4.16 6.31 -5.37
C GLU A 164 4.50 7.65 -6.03
N PRO A 165 3.73 8.08 -7.04
CA PRO A 165 3.72 9.45 -7.50
C PRO A 165 3.00 10.35 -6.50
N ILE A 166 3.62 11.48 -6.14
CA ILE A 166 3.07 12.44 -5.18
C ILE A 166 2.93 13.80 -5.85
N ASP A 167 1.79 14.47 -5.68
CA ASP A 167 1.57 15.78 -6.27
C ASP A 167 2.51 16.88 -5.70
N ARG A 168 2.91 17.80 -6.56
CA ARG A 168 3.83 18.88 -6.18
C ARG A 168 3.21 19.99 -5.33
N LEU A 169 1.91 20.04 -5.19
CA LEU A 169 1.27 20.99 -4.29
C LEU A 169 1.49 20.57 -2.83
N GLU A 170 1.55 19.26 -2.58
CA GLU A 170 1.84 18.71 -1.26
C GLU A 170 3.35 18.51 -1.02
N ASN A 171 4.07 18.05 -2.03
CA ASN A 171 5.52 17.84 -1.96
C ASN A 171 6.25 18.52 -3.13
N PRO A 172 6.46 19.85 -3.07
CA PRO A 172 7.01 20.65 -4.17
C PRO A 172 8.31 20.12 -4.79
N PRO A 173 9.26 19.55 -4.01
CA PRO A 173 10.50 19.03 -4.58
C PRO A 173 10.42 17.64 -5.20
N ILE A 174 9.29 16.94 -5.12
CA ILE A 174 9.19 15.55 -5.60
C ILE A 174 9.55 15.44 -7.09
N TYR A 175 10.22 14.34 -7.47
CA TYR A 175 10.51 14.05 -8.88
C TYR A 175 9.30 13.43 -9.58
N LEU A 176 8.84 12.28 -9.13
CA LEU A 176 7.72 11.54 -9.74
C LEU A 176 6.39 12.08 -9.23
N ASP A 177 5.64 12.75 -10.11
CA ASP A 177 4.39 13.42 -9.73
C ASP A 177 3.13 12.90 -10.46
N GLY A 178 3.27 11.85 -11.28
CA GLY A 178 2.13 11.30 -11.99
C GLY A 178 2.27 9.82 -12.32
N VAL A 179 1.13 9.12 -12.35
CA VAL A 179 1.08 7.67 -12.59
C VAL A 179 1.51 7.27 -14.00
N THR A 180 1.42 8.17 -14.98
CA THR A 180 1.83 7.85 -16.37
C THR A 180 3.31 7.49 -16.44
N GLU A 181 4.18 8.34 -15.88
CA GLU A 181 5.61 8.05 -15.82
C GLU A 181 5.91 6.85 -14.90
N ALA A 182 5.17 6.70 -13.79
CA ALA A 182 5.31 5.54 -12.91
C ALA A 182 5.07 4.22 -13.66
N PHE A 183 4.03 4.15 -14.50
CA PHE A 183 3.76 2.97 -15.32
C PHE A 183 4.85 2.71 -16.36
N GLU A 184 5.42 3.74 -16.97
CA GLU A 184 6.56 3.61 -17.88
C GLU A 184 7.77 3.00 -17.17
N ILE A 185 8.12 3.51 -15.99
CA ILE A 185 9.20 3.01 -15.15
C ILE A 185 8.97 1.53 -14.78
N VAL A 186 7.80 1.18 -14.26
CA VAL A 186 7.48 -0.19 -13.82
C VAL A 186 7.54 -1.19 -14.98
N ARG A 187 7.01 -0.83 -16.16
CA ARG A 187 7.13 -1.65 -17.35
C ARG A 187 8.58 -1.84 -17.81
N ALA A 188 9.38 -0.78 -17.75
CA ALA A 188 10.80 -0.86 -18.10
C ALA A 188 11.60 -1.70 -17.09
N VAL A 189 11.18 -1.73 -15.80
CA VAL A 189 11.74 -2.66 -14.80
C VAL A 189 11.39 -4.10 -15.14
N GLY A 190 10.14 -4.38 -15.54
CA GLY A 190 9.70 -5.68 -16.03
C GLY A 190 9.64 -6.77 -14.96
N SER A 191 9.32 -6.43 -13.72
CA SER A 191 9.27 -7.39 -12.59
C SER A 191 7.94 -7.36 -11.85
N PRO A 192 7.38 -8.50 -11.47
CA PRO A 192 6.17 -8.55 -10.65
C PRO A 192 6.38 -8.01 -9.22
N ASN A 193 7.64 -7.86 -8.80
CA ASN A 193 8.00 -7.32 -7.48
C ASN A 193 8.09 -5.78 -7.46
N VAL A 194 7.81 -5.11 -8.58
CA VAL A 194 7.77 -3.64 -8.65
C VAL A 194 6.48 -3.25 -9.36
N LYS A 195 5.61 -2.53 -8.66
CA LYS A 195 4.29 -2.11 -9.10
C LYS A 195 4.08 -0.62 -8.82
N VAL A 196 2.95 -0.09 -9.21
CA VAL A 196 2.55 1.30 -8.93
C VAL A 196 1.59 1.31 -7.74
N LEU A 197 1.80 2.22 -6.81
CA LEU A 197 0.77 2.68 -5.91
C LEU A 197 -0.02 3.76 -6.65
N TYR A 198 -1.31 3.50 -6.88
CA TYR A 198 -2.20 4.47 -7.50
C TYR A 198 -2.92 5.26 -6.41
N ASP A 199 -2.40 6.43 -6.07
CA ASP A 199 -3.07 7.37 -5.18
C ASP A 199 -3.98 8.29 -6.00
N PHE A 200 -5.29 8.12 -5.81
CA PHE A 200 -6.29 8.91 -6.52
C PHE A 200 -6.30 10.38 -6.11
N TYR A 201 -5.93 10.71 -4.86
CA TYR A 201 -5.82 12.08 -4.39
C TYR A 201 -4.68 12.82 -5.10
N HIS A 202 -3.48 12.25 -5.13
CA HIS A 202 -2.33 12.86 -5.80
C HIS A 202 -2.54 12.98 -7.30
N GLU A 203 -3.06 11.94 -7.95
CA GLU A 203 -3.30 11.95 -9.40
C GLU A 203 -4.41 12.93 -9.80
N GLN A 204 -5.49 13.07 -8.98
CA GLN A 204 -6.52 14.08 -9.21
C GLN A 204 -5.94 15.50 -9.17
N ARG A 205 -5.08 15.80 -8.20
CA ARG A 205 -4.47 17.11 -8.02
C ARG A 205 -3.43 17.47 -9.09
N THR A 206 -2.89 16.48 -9.77
CA THR A 206 -1.83 16.67 -10.77
C THR A 206 -2.36 16.65 -12.19
N HIS A 207 -2.93 15.52 -12.62
CA HIS A 207 -3.24 15.27 -14.02
C HIS A 207 -4.70 14.89 -14.28
N GLY A 208 -5.43 14.42 -13.27
CA GLY A 208 -6.78 13.90 -13.45
C GLY A 208 -6.87 12.68 -14.38
N ASN A 209 -8.03 12.50 -15.03
CA ASN A 209 -8.32 11.36 -15.92
C ASN A 209 -8.11 9.99 -15.24
N LEU A 210 -8.60 9.88 -14.01
CA LEU A 210 -8.29 8.80 -13.06
C LEU A 210 -8.68 7.42 -13.59
N ILE A 211 -9.90 7.28 -14.11
CA ILE A 211 -10.47 5.98 -14.48
C ILE A 211 -9.83 5.41 -15.75
N GLU A 212 -9.59 6.25 -16.77
CA GLU A 212 -8.97 5.77 -18.00
C GLU A 212 -7.53 5.30 -17.79
N LYS A 213 -6.76 6.04 -16.97
CA LYS A 213 -5.39 5.65 -16.60
C LYS A 213 -5.36 4.35 -15.81
N LEU A 214 -6.28 4.18 -14.86
CA LEU A 214 -6.44 2.95 -14.10
C LEU A 214 -6.76 1.76 -15.02
N GLU A 215 -7.75 1.90 -15.88
CA GLU A 215 -8.22 0.84 -16.78
C GLU A 215 -7.14 0.34 -17.73
N LYS A 216 -6.34 1.27 -18.28
CA LYS A 216 -5.24 0.92 -19.18
C LYS A 216 -4.07 0.21 -18.50
N ASN A 217 -3.96 0.30 -17.17
CA ASN A 217 -2.75 -0.08 -16.45
C ASN A 217 -3.00 -0.93 -15.20
N ILE A 218 -4.19 -1.51 -15.06
CA ILE A 218 -4.58 -2.22 -13.83
C ILE A 218 -3.62 -3.34 -13.44
N ASP A 219 -3.02 -4.03 -14.39
CA ASP A 219 -2.07 -5.11 -14.15
C ASP A 219 -0.76 -4.63 -13.50
N GLU A 220 -0.47 -3.32 -13.58
CA GLU A 220 0.69 -2.69 -12.97
C GLU A 220 0.38 -2.07 -11.59
N VAL A 221 -0.88 -2.04 -11.17
CA VAL A 221 -1.29 -1.46 -9.88
C VAL A 221 -1.15 -2.50 -8.77
N GLY A 222 -0.31 -2.23 -7.78
CA GLY A 222 -0.08 -3.09 -6.61
C GLY A 222 -0.82 -2.63 -5.36
N LEU A 223 -1.11 -1.34 -5.24
CA LEU A 223 -1.78 -0.73 -4.09
C LEU A 223 -2.60 0.48 -4.56
N VAL A 224 -3.71 0.74 -3.91
CA VAL A 224 -4.57 1.89 -4.16
C VAL A 224 -4.70 2.72 -2.90
N HIS A 225 -4.44 4.03 -2.99
CA HIS A 225 -4.73 4.99 -1.94
C HIS A 225 -5.91 5.89 -2.32
N ILE A 226 -6.71 6.25 -1.33
CA ILE A 226 -7.87 7.10 -1.52
C ILE A 226 -7.97 8.20 -0.46
N ALA A 227 -8.19 9.41 -0.94
CA ALA A 227 -8.66 10.57 -0.19
C ALA A 227 -9.35 11.53 -1.14
N ASP A 228 -10.29 12.35 -0.66
CA ASP A 228 -11.01 13.28 -1.51
C ASP A 228 -10.29 14.63 -1.65
N VAL A 229 -10.56 15.31 -2.74
CA VAL A 229 -10.03 16.63 -3.08
C VAL A 229 -11.18 17.62 -3.06
N PRO A 230 -11.01 18.81 -2.43
CA PRO A 230 -9.84 19.28 -1.69
C PRO A 230 -9.79 18.76 -0.25
N GLY A 231 -8.63 18.96 0.42
CA GLY A 231 -8.50 18.80 1.87
C GLY A 231 -8.05 17.44 2.36
N ARG A 232 -7.94 16.43 1.47
CA ARG A 232 -7.49 15.06 1.79
C ARG A 232 -8.38 14.43 2.88
N HIS A 233 -9.70 14.60 2.73
CA HIS A 233 -10.70 14.03 3.62
C HIS A 233 -11.29 12.72 3.07
N GLU A 234 -12.28 12.16 3.77
CA GLU A 234 -12.95 10.93 3.37
C GLU A 234 -13.68 11.04 2.02
N PRO A 235 -13.81 9.92 1.26
CA PRO A 235 -14.63 9.87 0.03
C PRO A 235 -16.02 10.48 0.22
N GLY A 236 -16.46 11.27 -0.79
CA GLY A 236 -17.74 11.96 -0.79
C GLY A 236 -17.72 13.33 -0.07
N SER A 237 -16.55 13.76 0.42
CA SER A 237 -16.40 15.11 1.00
C SER A 237 -15.95 16.16 -0.02
N GLY A 238 -15.54 15.75 -1.21
CA GLY A 238 -14.97 16.63 -2.25
C GLY A 238 -15.50 16.35 -3.66
N GLU A 239 -14.61 16.44 -4.65
CA GLU A 239 -14.96 16.42 -6.08
C GLU A 239 -14.73 15.08 -6.77
N VAL A 240 -14.08 14.11 -6.12
CA VAL A 240 -13.76 12.81 -6.72
C VAL A 240 -14.97 11.87 -6.65
N ASN A 241 -15.36 11.31 -7.79
CA ASN A 241 -16.46 10.33 -7.82
C ASN A 241 -15.97 8.93 -7.46
N TYR A 242 -15.77 8.67 -6.17
CA TYR A 242 -15.27 7.38 -5.68
C TYR A 242 -16.20 6.21 -5.99
N LEU A 243 -17.51 6.41 -6.05
CA LEU A 243 -18.44 5.34 -6.42
C LEU A 243 -18.14 4.78 -7.82
N ASN A 244 -17.83 5.66 -8.78
CA ASN A 244 -17.45 5.23 -10.14
C ASN A 244 -16.06 4.57 -10.15
N ILE A 245 -15.13 5.01 -9.30
CA ILE A 245 -13.80 4.40 -9.14
C ILE A 245 -13.93 2.98 -8.58
N TYR A 246 -14.69 2.79 -7.51
CA TYR A 246 -14.91 1.46 -6.91
C TYR A 246 -15.58 0.50 -7.89
N ARG A 247 -16.61 0.95 -8.61
CA ARG A 247 -17.24 0.16 -9.68
C ARG A 247 -16.23 -0.25 -10.75
N LYS A 248 -15.35 0.66 -11.17
CA LYS A 248 -14.31 0.35 -12.15
C LYS A 248 -13.30 -0.65 -11.59
N LEU A 249 -12.82 -0.50 -10.37
CA LEU A 249 -11.95 -1.47 -9.70
C LEU A 249 -12.59 -2.88 -9.65
N ALA A 250 -13.89 -2.94 -9.32
CA ALA A 250 -14.64 -4.20 -9.30
C ALA A 250 -14.75 -4.82 -10.70
N GLN A 251 -15.08 -4.03 -11.74
CA GLN A 251 -15.14 -4.47 -13.13
C GLN A 251 -13.80 -5.02 -13.63
N LEU A 252 -12.70 -4.38 -13.23
CA LEU A 252 -11.33 -4.79 -13.54
C LEU A 252 -10.84 -5.95 -12.66
N LYS A 253 -11.68 -6.45 -11.74
CA LYS A 253 -11.36 -7.54 -10.80
C LYS A 253 -10.11 -7.26 -9.97
N TYR A 254 -9.93 -5.99 -9.59
CA TYR A 254 -8.84 -5.63 -8.69
C TYR A 254 -8.99 -6.38 -7.37
N ASN A 255 -7.96 -7.08 -6.96
CA ASN A 255 -7.94 -7.91 -5.76
C ASN A 255 -6.87 -7.49 -4.74
N GLY A 256 -6.24 -6.34 -4.98
CA GLY A 256 -5.29 -5.74 -4.05
C GLY A 256 -5.95 -4.98 -2.91
N VAL A 257 -5.14 -4.25 -2.17
CA VAL A 257 -5.58 -3.45 -1.03
C VAL A 257 -6.01 -2.06 -1.50
N ILE A 258 -7.09 -1.55 -0.91
CA ILE A 258 -7.51 -0.14 -0.97
C ILE A 258 -7.27 0.45 0.41
N ALA A 259 -6.34 1.39 0.51
CA ALA A 259 -5.97 2.02 1.76
C ALA A 259 -6.60 3.41 1.90
N MET A 260 -7.15 3.66 3.08
CA MET A 260 -7.70 4.94 3.47
C MET A 260 -6.59 5.85 3.97
N GLU A 261 -6.23 6.84 3.18
CA GLU A 261 -5.16 7.79 3.51
C GLU A 261 -5.71 9.23 3.59
N PHE A 262 -6.71 9.42 4.43
CA PHE A 262 -7.40 10.69 4.58
C PHE A 262 -7.49 11.15 6.04
N TYR A 263 -7.73 12.44 6.22
CA TYR A 263 -8.00 13.06 7.52
C TYR A 263 -9.51 13.05 7.80
N PRO A 264 -10.03 12.17 8.69
CA PRO A 264 -11.45 12.13 9.00
C PRO A 264 -11.98 13.47 9.55
N ILE A 265 -13.06 14.01 9.00
CA ILE A 265 -13.67 15.26 9.49
C ILE A 265 -14.40 15.02 10.83
N GLY A 266 -15.14 13.93 10.92
CA GLY A 266 -15.97 13.62 12.07
C GLY A 266 -15.35 12.61 13.06
N ASP A 267 -16.20 11.75 13.61
CA ASP A 267 -15.75 10.61 14.41
C ASP A 267 -14.96 9.63 13.55
N VAL A 268 -13.77 9.25 14.02
CA VAL A 268 -12.83 8.42 13.25
C VAL A 268 -13.41 7.06 12.89
N VAL A 269 -14.04 6.40 13.88
CA VAL A 269 -14.59 5.04 13.69
C VAL A 269 -15.74 5.05 12.71
N GLU A 270 -16.65 6.00 12.87
CA GLU A 270 -17.83 6.12 12.01
C GLU A 270 -17.44 6.52 10.58
N THR A 271 -16.50 7.46 10.43
CA THR A 271 -16.03 7.91 9.12
C THR A 271 -15.33 6.78 8.36
N LEU A 272 -14.41 6.06 8.99
CA LEU A 272 -13.74 4.91 8.40
C LEU A 272 -14.73 3.80 8.04
N ARG A 273 -15.68 3.48 8.93
CA ARG A 273 -16.70 2.47 8.67
C ARG A 273 -17.53 2.82 7.43
N ARG A 274 -18.02 4.05 7.35
CA ARG A 274 -18.82 4.54 6.21
C ARG A 274 -18.03 4.48 4.90
N ALA A 275 -16.77 4.92 4.89
CA ALA A 275 -15.91 4.87 3.69
C ALA A 275 -15.73 3.44 3.18
N ARG A 276 -15.52 2.48 4.08
CA ARG A 276 -15.41 1.06 3.73
C ARG A 276 -16.73 0.50 3.20
N GLU A 277 -17.85 0.79 3.86
CA GLU A 277 -19.17 0.32 3.44
C GLU A 277 -19.58 0.87 2.07
N GLU A 278 -19.24 2.12 1.77
CA GLU A 278 -19.48 2.72 0.45
C GLU A 278 -18.71 1.96 -0.66
N ALA A 279 -17.45 1.68 -0.43
CA ALA A 279 -16.63 0.91 -1.37
C ALA A 279 -17.16 -0.53 -1.58
N MET A 280 -17.73 -1.15 -0.53
CA MET A 280 -18.29 -2.50 -0.62
C MET A 280 -19.65 -2.56 -1.35
N ARG A 281 -20.36 -1.42 -1.48
CA ARG A 281 -21.66 -1.35 -2.19
C ARG A 281 -21.51 -1.10 -3.68
N ALA A 282 -20.32 -0.80 -4.17
CA ALA A 282 -20.06 -0.49 -5.57
C ALA A 282 -19.98 -1.74 -6.44
#